data_a01f61f0c0407674ea0856d07e812fdd
#
_entry.id   a01f61f0c0407674ea0856d07e812fdd
#
_cell.length_a   1.000
_cell.length_b   1.000
_cell.length_c   1.000
_cell.angle_alpha   90.00
_cell.angle_beta   90.00
_cell.angle_gamma   90.00
#
_symmetry.space_group_name_H-M   'P 1'
#
loop_
_entity.id
_entity.type
_entity.pdbx_description
1 polymer ?
#
loop_
_entity_poly.entity_id
_entity_poly.type
_entity_poly.pdbx_seq_one_letter_code
_entity_poly.pdbx_strand_id
1 'polypeptide(L)'
;MKRGFLAICAMALLLAGCASRFDADVTRFNDMAAAPEGQSVAVVAMRPELDKSLEFSGYAAEIQNHLANYGFLPPRDGEQPALIAEVDYGVGEGRAALRDSDNPVSVGVGVAGGSRGGLGVGLSTGLNLGSGSKSATYNRYFILNLSRADDGRRIFEGRVASEGKSPDLAKVMPLMIEVMFENFPGANGETRSVSREMP
;
A
#
# COMPACT_ATOMS: atom_id res chain seq x y z
N MET A 1 3.53 -45.10 -32.16
CA MET A 1 4.37 -44.02 -31.58
C MET A 1 3.75 -42.61 -31.66
N LYS A 2 2.90 -42.26 -32.65
CA LYS A 2 2.27 -40.91 -32.76
C LYS A 2 1.17 -40.63 -31.72
N ARG A 3 0.48 -41.64 -31.17
CA ARG A 3 -0.59 -41.47 -30.19
C ARG A 3 -0.11 -41.15 -28.77
N GLY A 4 1.11 -41.56 -28.38
CA GLY A 4 1.71 -41.27 -27.08
C GLY A 4 2.23 -39.84 -26.99
N PHE A 5 2.70 -39.28 -28.09
CA PHE A 5 3.22 -37.91 -28.13
C PHE A 5 2.10 -36.84 -27.98
N LEU A 6 0.91 -37.12 -28.53
CA LEU A 6 -0.25 -36.23 -28.39
C LEU A 6 -0.79 -36.21 -26.97
N ALA A 7 -0.74 -37.31 -26.22
CA ALA A 7 -1.20 -37.41 -24.85
C ALA A 7 -0.28 -36.63 -23.89
N ILE A 8 1.03 -36.61 -24.11
CA ILE A 8 2.02 -35.88 -23.30
C ILE A 8 1.90 -34.38 -23.54
N CYS A 9 1.67 -33.92 -24.79
CA CYS A 9 1.43 -32.51 -25.07
C CYS A 9 0.12 -32.00 -24.48
N ALA A 10 -0.94 -32.81 -24.43
CA ALA A 10 -2.22 -32.41 -23.82
C ALA A 10 -2.13 -32.27 -22.27
N MET A 11 -1.27 -33.08 -21.62
CA MET A 11 -1.08 -33.05 -20.19
C MET A 11 -0.20 -31.86 -19.74
N ALA A 12 0.68 -31.34 -20.59
CA ALA A 12 1.51 -30.16 -20.33
C ALA A 12 0.71 -28.84 -20.35
N LEU A 13 -0.43 -28.79 -21.02
CA LEU A 13 -1.30 -27.63 -21.12
C LEU A 13 -2.20 -27.40 -19.87
N LEU A 14 -2.30 -28.38 -18.98
CA LEU A 14 -3.14 -28.31 -17.78
C LEU A 14 -2.41 -27.69 -16.56
N LEU A 15 -1.14 -27.34 -16.69
CA LEU A 15 -0.30 -26.70 -15.67
C LEU A 15 -0.30 -25.16 -15.77
N ALA A 16 -1.23 -24.55 -16.52
CA ALA A 16 -1.47 -23.13 -16.43
C ALA A 16 -2.09 -22.83 -15.05
N GLY A 17 -1.24 -22.82 -14.02
CA GLY A 17 -1.62 -22.45 -12.66
C GLY A 17 -2.27 -21.07 -12.68
N CYS A 18 -3.38 -20.90 -11.95
CA CYS A 18 -3.99 -19.61 -11.73
C CYS A 18 -2.95 -18.68 -11.09
N ALA A 19 -2.24 -17.91 -11.89
CA ALA A 19 -1.40 -16.84 -11.38
C ALA A 19 -2.30 -15.89 -10.60
N SER A 20 -2.04 -15.72 -9.31
CA SER A 20 -2.75 -14.75 -8.51
C SER A 20 -2.33 -13.35 -8.98
N ARG A 21 -3.30 -12.45 -9.15
CA ARG A 21 -3.04 -11.08 -9.60
C ARG A 21 -3.06 -10.13 -8.42
N PHE A 22 -2.20 -9.16 -8.50
CA PHE A 22 -2.19 -7.97 -7.66
C PHE A 22 -2.76 -6.82 -8.48
N ASP A 23 -3.92 -6.30 -8.04
CA ASP A 23 -4.56 -5.14 -8.63
C ASP A 23 -4.54 -4.01 -7.59
N ALA A 24 -4.16 -2.80 -8.03
CA ALA A 24 -4.05 -1.65 -7.15
C ALA A 24 -4.37 -0.35 -7.89
N ASP A 25 -4.91 0.61 -7.13
CA ASP A 25 -5.06 2.00 -7.55
C ASP A 25 -4.00 2.85 -6.86
N VAL A 26 -3.27 3.62 -7.65
CA VAL A 26 -2.22 4.54 -7.19
C VAL A 26 -2.69 5.97 -7.42
N THR A 27 -2.86 6.73 -6.34
CA THR A 27 -3.20 8.16 -6.39
C THR A 27 -2.04 8.97 -5.86
N ARG A 28 -1.67 10.05 -6.56
CA ARG A 28 -0.55 10.92 -6.19
C ARG A 28 -0.93 12.38 -6.34
N PHE A 29 -0.49 13.17 -5.36
CA PHE A 29 -0.48 14.62 -5.42
C PHE A 29 0.94 15.10 -5.14
N ASN A 30 1.45 16.04 -5.92
CA ASN A 30 2.77 16.57 -5.69
C ASN A 30 2.88 18.05 -6.09
N ASP A 31 3.75 18.76 -5.38
CA ASP A 31 4.18 20.13 -5.65
C ASP A 31 5.70 20.15 -5.89
N MET A 32 6.19 19.12 -6.57
CA MET A 32 7.61 18.93 -6.87
C MET A 32 7.86 19.37 -8.31
N ALA A 33 8.60 20.47 -8.49
CA ALA A 33 8.97 20.95 -9.82
C ALA A 33 9.93 19.97 -10.54
N ALA A 34 10.75 19.25 -9.80
CA ALA A 34 11.58 18.12 -10.20
C ALA A 34 11.89 17.31 -8.93
N ALA A 35 12.33 16.05 -9.08
CA ALA A 35 12.88 15.30 -7.96
C ALA A 35 14.10 16.09 -7.43
N PRO A 36 14.13 16.46 -6.12
CA PRO A 36 15.19 17.29 -5.58
C PRO A 36 16.45 16.45 -5.41
N GLU A 37 17.32 16.47 -6.40
CA GLU A 37 18.59 15.74 -6.39
C GLU A 37 19.45 16.12 -5.18
N GLY A 38 19.98 15.12 -4.48
CA GLY A 38 20.92 15.30 -3.40
C GLY A 38 20.33 15.73 -2.05
N GLN A 39 19.00 15.88 -1.95
CA GLN A 39 18.38 16.16 -0.65
C GLN A 39 18.34 14.90 0.23
N SER A 40 18.67 15.08 1.52
CA SER A 40 18.54 13.99 2.48
C SER A 40 17.10 13.76 2.88
N VAL A 41 16.69 12.48 2.97
CA VAL A 41 15.33 12.07 3.35
C VAL A 41 15.39 10.97 4.41
N ALA A 42 14.70 11.19 5.53
CA ALA A 42 14.49 10.17 6.55
C ALA A 42 13.13 9.50 6.37
N VAL A 43 13.10 8.17 6.35
CA VAL A 43 11.85 7.39 6.31
C VAL A 43 11.41 7.10 7.75
N VAL A 44 10.20 7.52 8.11
CA VAL A 44 9.63 7.38 9.46
C VAL A 44 8.21 6.81 9.39
N ALA A 45 7.78 6.14 10.46
CA ALA A 45 6.42 5.67 10.56
C ALA A 45 5.48 6.80 10.98
N MET A 46 4.27 6.90 10.37
CA MET A 46 3.22 7.82 10.84
C MET A 46 2.68 7.39 12.20
N ARG A 47 2.64 6.08 12.46
CA ARG A 47 2.14 5.51 13.71
C ARG A 47 3.32 5.05 14.58
N PRO A 48 3.44 5.53 15.82
CA PRO A 48 4.57 5.22 16.70
C PRO A 48 4.74 3.72 16.99
N GLU A 49 3.66 2.95 16.92
CA GLU A 49 3.70 1.48 17.12
C GLU A 49 4.41 0.75 15.98
N LEU A 50 4.45 1.32 14.78
CA LEU A 50 5.16 0.75 13.64
C LEU A 50 6.67 1.00 13.71
N ASP A 51 7.08 2.12 14.27
CA ASP A 51 8.46 2.61 14.25
C ASP A 51 9.49 1.61 14.83
N LYS A 52 9.03 0.75 15.76
CA LYS A 52 9.87 -0.27 16.42
C LYS A 52 9.73 -1.67 15.81
N SER A 53 8.92 -1.83 14.75
CA SER A 53 8.71 -3.14 14.16
C SER A 53 9.82 -3.49 13.17
N LEU A 54 10.24 -4.76 13.16
CA LEU A 54 11.18 -5.28 12.16
C LEU A 54 10.57 -5.26 10.76
N GLU A 55 9.25 -5.42 10.66
CA GLU A 55 8.52 -5.33 9.42
C GLU A 55 8.65 -3.92 8.82
N PHE A 56 8.37 -2.87 9.62
CA PHE A 56 8.53 -1.49 9.17
C PHE A 56 9.97 -1.19 8.76
N SER A 57 10.96 -1.65 9.54
CA SER A 57 12.37 -1.40 9.19
C SER A 57 12.75 -2.01 7.82
N GLY A 58 12.18 -3.17 7.48
CA GLY A 58 12.35 -3.78 6.17
C GLY A 58 11.74 -2.92 5.05
N TYR A 59 10.50 -2.49 5.22
CA TYR A 59 9.83 -1.62 4.23
C TYR A 59 10.48 -0.24 4.13
N ALA A 60 10.93 0.33 5.24
CA ALA A 60 11.65 1.60 5.24
C ALA A 60 12.95 1.54 4.44
N ALA A 61 13.70 0.43 4.56
CA ALA A 61 14.91 0.21 3.77
C ALA A 61 14.60 0.08 2.26
N GLU A 62 13.52 -0.61 1.90
CA GLU A 62 13.07 -0.74 0.51
C GLU A 62 12.63 0.62 -0.06
N ILE A 63 11.85 1.38 0.69
CA ILE A 63 11.43 2.75 0.32
C ILE A 63 12.65 3.66 0.15
N GLN A 64 13.63 3.58 1.07
CA GLN A 64 14.87 4.36 0.98
C GLN A 64 15.65 4.03 -0.29
N ASN A 65 15.71 2.75 -0.70
CA ASN A 65 16.34 2.33 -1.95
C ASN A 65 15.62 2.91 -3.18
N HIS A 66 14.29 2.91 -3.18
CA HIS A 66 13.52 3.54 -4.25
C HIS A 66 13.77 5.05 -4.31
N LEU A 67 13.75 5.74 -3.17
CA LEU A 67 14.06 7.18 -3.10
C LEU A 67 15.48 7.48 -3.61
N ALA A 68 16.46 6.62 -3.27
CA ALA A 68 17.84 6.77 -3.76
C ALA A 68 17.92 6.67 -5.30
N ASN A 69 17.11 5.84 -5.95
CA ASN A 69 17.06 5.75 -7.41
C ASN A 69 16.55 7.06 -8.07
N TYR A 70 15.85 7.91 -7.30
CA TYR A 70 15.41 9.24 -7.71
C TYR A 70 16.31 10.38 -7.21
N GLY A 71 17.52 10.04 -6.71
CA GLY A 71 18.53 11.03 -6.33
C GLY A 71 18.43 11.56 -4.89
N PHE A 72 17.52 11.02 -4.06
CA PHE A 72 17.50 11.33 -2.63
C PHE A 72 18.60 10.57 -1.90
N LEU A 73 19.09 11.14 -0.82
CA LEU A 73 20.15 10.54 0.00
C LEU A 73 19.61 10.17 1.39
N PRO A 74 20.11 9.10 2.02
CA PRO A 74 19.86 8.90 3.44
C PRO A 74 20.55 10.03 4.24
N PRO A 75 19.97 10.47 5.37
CA PRO A 75 20.62 11.44 6.24
C PRO A 75 21.91 10.85 6.81
N ARG A 76 22.94 11.68 7.00
CA ARG A 76 24.17 11.28 7.68
C ARG A 76 23.93 11.21 9.18
N ASP A 77 24.79 10.47 9.88
CA ASP A 77 24.71 10.37 11.34
C ASP A 77 24.76 11.76 12.00
N GLY A 78 23.72 12.07 12.78
CA GLY A 78 23.58 13.36 13.45
C GLY A 78 23.13 14.53 12.55
N GLU A 79 22.87 14.30 11.28
CA GLU A 79 22.33 15.29 10.36
C GLU A 79 20.81 15.39 10.48
N GLN A 80 20.29 16.60 10.51
CA GLN A 80 18.85 16.82 10.33
C GLN A 80 18.50 16.57 8.85
N PRO A 81 17.55 15.67 8.54
CA PRO A 81 17.17 15.42 7.15
C PRO A 81 16.52 16.67 6.54
N ALA A 82 16.70 16.89 5.25
CA ALA A 82 16.02 17.96 4.53
C ALA A 82 14.53 17.65 4.34
N LEU A 83 14.21 16.36 4.17
CA LEU A 83 12.85 15.85 3.96
C LEU A 83 12.54 14.71 4.94
N ILE A 84 11.27 14.57 5.25
CA ILE A 84 10.72 13.45 6.02
C ILE A 84 9.75 12.70 5.13
N ALA A 85 9.98 11.40 4.96
CA ALA A 85 9.09 10.47 4.28
C ALA A 85 8.27 9.73 5.35
N GLU A 86 7.04 10.17 5.57
CA GLU A 86 6.12 9.57 6.51
C GLU A 86 5.37 8.42 5.84
N VAL A 87 5.37 7.26 6.49
CA VAL A 87 4.83 6.01 5.95
C VAL A 87 3.76 5.45 6.86
N ASP A 88 2.63 5.05 6.25
CA ASP A 88 1.60 4.23 6.89
C ASP A 88 1.15 3.11 5.96
N TYR A 89 0.77 1.97 6.53
CA TYR A 89 0.26 0.83 5.79
C TYR A 89 -0.63 -0.05 6.66
N GLY A 90 -1.49 -0.83 6.03
CA GLY A 90 -2.35 -1.72 6.79
C GLY A 90 -3.31 -2.53 5.93
N VAL A 91 -4.10 -3.34 6.64
CA VAL A 91 -5.17 -4.16 6.09
C VAL A 91 -6.47 -3.84 6.81
N GLY A 92 -7.54 -3.60 6.05
CA GLY A 92 -8.90 -3.45 6.56
C GLY A 92 -9.82 -4.52 5.95
N GLU A 93 -10.87 -4.91 6.68
CA GLU A 93 -11.92 -5.74 6.12
C GLU A 93 -12.99 -4.86 5.46
N GLY A 94 -13.33 -5.16 4.19
CA GLY A 94 -14.46 -4.56 3.49
C GLY A 94 -14.17 -3.24 2.74
N ARG A 95 -15.08 -2.89 1.85
CA ARG A 95 -14.99 -1.78 0.86
C ARG A 95 -14.94 -0.36 1.43
N ALA A 96 -15.08 -0.16 2.73
CA ALA A 96 -15.35 1.15 3.32
C ALA A 96 -14.13 2.03 3.59
N ALA A 97 -12.92 1.48 3.64
CA ALA A 97 -11.75 2.18 4.17
C ALA A 97 -11.11 3.23 3.22
N LEU A 98 -11.58 3.37 1.97
CA LEU A 98 -10.87 4.15 0.95
C LEU A 98 -11.66 5.31 0.34
N ARG A 99 -12.86 5.63 0.82
CA ARG A 99 -13.73 6.63 0.18
C ARG A 99 -13.89 7.95 0.92
N ASP A 100 -13.31 8.12 2.10
CA ASP A 100 -13.43 9.39 2.84
C ASP A 100 -12.12 10.16 2.77
N SER A 101 -12.09 11.16 1.86
CA SER A 101 -10.90 11.94 1.50
C SER A 101 -10.60 13.09 2.46
N ASP A 102 -11.39 13.30 3.50
CA ASP A 102 -11.25 14.47 4.38
C ASP A 102 -10.63 14.18 5.75
N ASN A 103 -10.23 12.92 6.00
CA ASN A 103 -9.53 12.57 7.24
C ASN A 103 -8.47 11.50 6.96
N PRO A 104 -7.16 11.72 7.25
CA PRO A 104 -6.09 10.80 6.89
C PRO A 104 -6.11 9.46 7.62
N VAL A 105 -7.08 9.21 8.50
CA VAL A 105 -7.26 7.92 9.19
C VAL A 105 -8.75 7.69 9.43
N SER A 106 -9.50 7.24 8.41
CA SER A 106 -10.78 6.59 8.68
C SER A 106 -10.63 5.08 8.52
N VAL A 107 -10.27 4.45 9.61
CA VAL A 107 -10.61 3.04 9.84
C VAL A 107 -12.14 2.97 9.81
N GLY A 108 -12.71 2.37 8.78
CA GLY A 108 -14.14 2.29 8.58
C GLY A 108 -14.83 1.56 9.73
N VAL A 109 -15.43 2.31 10.64
CA VAL A 109 -16.38 1.79 11.61
C VAL A 109 -17.70 1.58 10.87
N GLY A 110 -18.02 0.34 10.54
CA GLY A 110 -19.33 -0.05 10.02
C GLY A 110 -20.39 0.23 11.06
N VAL A 111 -21.20 1.26 10.85
CA VAL A 111 -22.41 1.50 11.64
C VAL A 111 -23.48 0.52 11.19
N ALA A 112 -23.60 -0.62 11.87
CA ALA A 112 -24.80 -1.44 11.81
C ALA A 112 -25.90 -0.69 12.57
N GLY A 113 -26.90 -0.18 11.84
CA GLY A 113 -28.07 0.48 12.40
C GLY A 113 -28.87 -0.49 13.27
N GLY A 114 -28.74 -0.39 14.58
CA GLY A 114 -29.58 -0.99 15.59
C GLY A 114 -30.07 0.11 16.52
N SER A 115 -31.39 0.34 16.51
CA SER A 115 -32.14 1.27 17.34
C SER A 115 -31.87 1.05 18.83
N ARG A 116 -31.09 1.92 19.46
CA ARG A 116 -31.11 2.41 20.85
C ARG A 116 -29.75 2.99 21.24
N GLY A 117 -29.78 4.25 21.60
CA GLY A 117 -28.69 5.14 21.91
C GLY A 117 -27.53 4.59 22.74
N GLY A 118 -26.32 4.85 22.26
CA GLY A 118 -25.08 4.61 22.96
C GLY A 118 -23.92 4.82 22.01
N LEU A 119 -23.21 5.94 22.13
CA LEU A 119 -21.91 6.17 21.47
C LEU A 119 -20.89 5.22 22.10
N GLY A 120 -20.74 4.03 21.57
CA GLY A 120 -19.70 3.09 21.90
C GLY A 120 -18.76 2.93 20.70
N VAL A 121 -17.50 3.37 20.84
CA VAL A 121 -16.44 2.99 19.92
C VAL A 121 -16.19 1.50 20.14
N GLY A 122 -16.88 0.66 19.38
CA GLY A 122 -16.72 -0.79 19.42
C GLY A 122 -16.02 -1.23 18.14
N LEU A 123 -14.88 -1.88 18.29
CA LEU A 123 -14.33 -2.76 17.25
C LEU A 123 -15.34 -3.91 17.04
N SER A 124 -16.30 -3.70 16.15
CA SER A 124 -17.22 -4.77 15.76
C SER A 124 -16.51 -5.68 14.76
N THR A 125 -15.90 -6.75 15.25
CA THR A 125 -15.71 -7.96 14.46
C THR A 125 -17.09 -8.52 14.16
N GLY A 126 -17.72 -8.07 13.09
CA GLY A 126 -18.99 -8.57 12.61
C GLY A 126 -18.81 -10.00 12.09
N LEU A 127 -19.04 -11.00 12.96
CA LEU A 127 -19.25 -12.38 12.54
C LEU A 127 -20.57 -12.43 11.75
N ASN A 128 -20.49 -12.26 10.44
CA ASN A 128 -21.62 -12.44 9.55
C ASN A 128 -21.81 -13.95 9.31
N LEU A 129 -22.61 -14.59 10.18
CA LEU A 129 -23.04 -15.99 10.07
C LEU A 129 -24.14 -16.16 9.00
N GLY A 130 -23.96 -15.56 7.84
CA GLY A 130 -24.83 -15.73 6.68
C GLY A 130 -24.28 -16.81 5.76
N SER A 131 -24.99 -17.92 5.64
CA SER A 131 -24.77 -19.04 4.72
C SER A 131 -24.57 -18.58 3.28
N GLY A 132 -23.34 -18.56 2.87
CA GLY A 132 -22.87 -18.33 1.51
C GLY A 132 -21.39 -18.00 1.58
N SER A 133 -20.55 -18.89 1.09
CA SER A 133 -19.09 -18.72 1.04
C SER A 133 -18.71 -17.51 0.19
N LYS A 134 -18.96 -16.30 0.69
CA LYS A 134 -18.38 -15.08 0.14
C LYS A 134 -16.93 -15.06 0.60
N SER A 135 -16.04 -15.35 -0.33
CA SER A 135 -14.61 -15.17 -0.12
C SER A 135 -14.39 -13.76 0.45
N ALA A 136 -13.84 -13.67 1.66
CA ALA A 136 -13.52 -12.38 2.28
C ALA A 136 -12.58 -11.61 1.36
N THR A 137 -12.87 -10.34 1.15
CA THR A 137 -12.02 -9.43 0.40
C THR A 137 -11.39 -8.48 1.41
N TYR A 138 -10.07 -8.36 1.36
CA TYR A 138 -9.28 -7.49 2.21
C TYR A 138 -8.83 -6.28 1.44
N ASN A 139 -9.01 -5.09 2.03
CA ASN A 139 -8.49 -3.84 1.50
C ASN A 139 -7.13 -3.57 2.13
N ARG A 140 -6.12 -3.38 1.32
CA ARG A 140 -4.76 -3.10 1.74
C ARG A 140 -4.40 -1.70 1.30
N TYR A 141 -3.71 -0.95 2.12
CA TYR A 141 -3.27 0.39 1.78
C TYR A 141 -1.81 0.61 2.14
N PHE A 142 -1.18 1.47 1.37
CA PHE A 142 0.14 2.02 1.61
C PHE A 142 0.11 3.51 1.32
N ILE A 143 0.59 4.31 2.26
CA ILE A 143 0.65 5.77 2.18
C ILE A 143 2.11 6.20 2.31
N LEU A 144 2.53 7.11 1.45
CA LEU A 144 3.83 7.75 1.50
C LEU A 144 3.62 9.26 1.34
N ASN A 145 4.03 10.03 2.33
CA ASN A 145 4.02 11.48 2.28
C ASN A 145 5.44 12.02 2.43
N LEU A 146 5.82 12.99 1.59
CA LEU A 146 7.08 13.71 1.76
C LEU A 146 6.79 15.13 2.21
N SER A 147 7.43 15.52 3.32
CA SER A 147 7.34 16.87 3.86
C SER A 147 8.74 17.46 4.04
N ARG A 148 8.86 18.76 3.90
CA ARG A 148 10.08 19.48 4.25
C ARG A 148 10.27 19.45 5.76
N ALA A 149 11.49 19.21 6.22
CA ALA A 149 11.76 19.12 7.65
C ALA A 149 11.80 20.51 8.34
N ASP A 150 12.07 21.58 7.58
CA ASP A 150 12.21 22.95 8.10
C ASP A 150 10.87 23.62 8.45
N ASP A 151 9.84 23.43 7.62
CA ASP A 151 8.54 24.11 7.76
C ASP A 151 7.35 23.14 7.80
N GLY A 152 7.58 21.83 7.66
CA GLY A 152 6.55 20.79 7.64
C GLY A 152 5.67 20.80 6.38
N ARG A 153 6.00 21.62 5.37
CA ARG A 153 5.22 21.70 4.14
C ARG A 153 5.28 20.37 3.39
N ARG A 154 4.11 19.82 3.12
CA ARG A 154 3.98 18.61 2.31
C ARG A 154 4.21 18.91 0.84
N ILE A 155 5.10 18.16 0.22
CA ILE A 155 5.47 18.31 -1.19
C ILE A 155 5.06 17.11 -2.05
N PHE A 156 4.74 15.96 -1.41
CA PHE A 156 4.24 14.78 -2.08
C PHE A 156 3.29 14.02 -1.16
N GLU A 157 2.20 13.54 -1.70
CA GLU A 157 1.24 12.63 -1.08
C GLU A 157 0.95 11.49 -2.05
N GLY A 158 1.24 10.27 -1.63
CA GLY A 158 0.97 9.07 -2.41
C GLY A 158 0.15 8.06 -1.64
N ARG A 159 -0.80 7.43 -2.32
CA ARG A 159 -1.60 6.34 -1.78
C ARG A 159 -1.68 5.21 -2.78
N VAL A 160 -1.44 4.00 -2.32
CA VAL A 160 -1.73 2.76 -3.04
C VAL A 160 -2.85 2.05 -2.30
N ALA A 161 -3.89 1.68 -3.03
CA ALA A 161 -5.01 0.90 -2.54
C ALA A 161 -5.11 -0.39 -3.34
N SER A 162 -5.20 -1.54 -2.67
CA SER A 162 -5.29 -2.84 -3.33
C SER A 162 -6.33 -3.71 -2.66
N GLU A 163 -7.10 -4.46 -3.45
CA GLU A 163 -8.06 -5.44 -2.95
C GLU A 163 -7.58 -6.87 -3.25
N GLY A 164 -7.87 -7.81 -2.36
CA GLY A 164 -7.53 -9.20 -2.60
C GLY A 164 -8.05 -10.17 -1.54
N LYS A 165 -7.91 -11.45 -1.82
CA LYS A 165 -8.43 -12.54 -0.97
C LYS A 165 -7.54 -12.85 0.23
N SER A 166 -6.29 -12.40 0.24
CA SER A 166 -5.33 -12.65 1.32
C SER A 166 -5.14 -11.41 2.18
N PRO A 167 -5.19 -11.52 3.52
CA PRO A 167 -4.81 -10.46 4.43
C PRO A 167 -3.28 -10.29 4.56
N ASP A 168 -2.50 -11.20 3.96
CA ASP A 168 -1.05 -11.24 4.07
C ASP A 168 -0.41 -10.03 3.38
N LEU A 169 -0.14 -8.99 4.17
CA LEU A 169 0.43 -7.74 3.69
C LEU A 169 1.88 -7.92 3.24
N ALA A 170 2.64 -8.80 3.89
CA ALA A 170 4.06 -9.01 3.56
C ALA A 170 4.27 -9.49 2.11
N LYS A 171 3.29 -10.23 1.56
CA LYS A 171 3.36 -10.68 0.16
C LYS A 171 3.10 -9.60 -0.87
N VAL A 172 2.35 -8.56 -0.51
CA VAL A 172 1.91 -7.53 -1.47
C VAL A 172 2.61 -6.20 -1.26
N MET A 173 3.21 -5.98 -0.10
CA MET A 173 3.86 -4.72 0.24
C MET A 173 5.01 -4.36 -0.71
N PRO A 174 5.88 -5.28 -1.14
CA PRO A 174 6.89 -4.97 -2.16
C PRO A 174 6.27 -4.46 -3.46
N LEU A 175 5.17 -5.07 -3.93
CA LEU A 175 4.47 -4.60 -5.12
C LEU A 175 3.80 -3.24 -4.90
N MET A 176 3.25 -2.99 -3.70
CA MET A 176 2.67 -1.67 -3.36
C MET A 176 3.74 -0.57 -3.33
N ILE A 177 4.92 -0.87 -2.83
CA ILE A 177 6.06 0.04 -2.86
C ILE A 177 6.52 0.27 -4.30
N GLU A 178 6.72 -0.80 -5.09
CA GLU A 178 7.12 -0.71 -6.49
C GLU A 178 6.17 0.20 -7.30
N VAL A 179 4.84 -0.04 -7.22
CA VAL A 179 3.88 0.75 -7.99
C VAL A 179 3.75 2.19 -7.50
N MET A 180 4.04 2.47 -6.21
CA MET A 180 4.13 3.83 -5.68
C MET A 180 5.24 4.61 -6.37
N PHE A 181 6.38 3.97 -6.62
CA PHE A 181 7.54 4.62 -7.22
C PHE A 181 7.58 4.54 -8.75
N GLU A 182 6.71 3.79 -9.39
CA GLU A 182 6.67 3.72 -10.86
C GLU A 182 6.34 5.09 -11.46
N ASN A 183 7.29 5.67 -12.23
CA ASN A 183 7.23 7.03 -12.77
C ASN A 183 7.07 8.13 -11.69
N PHE A 184 7.70 7.96 -10.54
CA PHE A 184 7.70 8.95 -9.45
C PHE A 184 8.29 10.30 -9.93
N PRO A 185 7.73 11.47 -9.52
CA PRO A 185 6.58 11.64 -8.64
C PRO A 185 5.21 11.44 -9.32
N GLY A 186 5.15 11.28 -10.66
CA GLY A 186 3.93 11.10 -11.43
C GLY A 186 3.20 12.40 -11.74
N ALA A 187 2.06 12.29 -12.43
CA ALA A 187 1.21 13.43 -12.68
C ALA A 187 0.41 13.81 -11.42
N ASN A 188 0.27 15.14 -11.20
CA ASN A 188 -0.43 15.66 -10.03
C ASN A 188 -1.94 15.40 -10.12
N GLY A 189 -2.52 14.80 -9.05
CA GLY A 189 -3.95 14.52 -8.96
C GLY A 189 -4.44 13.33 -9.79
N GLU A 190 -3.52 12.52 -10.35
CA GLU A 190 -3.88 11.34 -11.13
C GLU A 190 -4.09 10.11 -10.24
N THR A 191 -5.13 9.34 -10.58
CA THR A 191 -5.30 7.98 -10.07
C THR A 191 -5.12 6.99 -11.21
N ARG A 192 -4.17 6.06 -11.07
CA ARG A 192 -3.83 5.06 -12.07
C ARG A 192 -4.06 3.65 -11.52
N SER A 193 -4.84 2.84 -12.24
CA SER A 193 -4.98 1.41 -11.93
C SER A 193 -3.82 0.62 -12.52
N VAL A 194 -3.26 -0.27 -11.72
CA VAL A 194 -2.12 -1.12 -12.06
C VAL A 194 -2.47 -2.57 -11.77
N SER A 195 -2.06 -3.47 -12.65
CA SER A 195 -2.20 -4.91 -12.46
C SER A 195 -0.85 -5.60 -12.66
N ARG A 196 -0.49 -6.50 -11.74
CA ARG A 196 0.76 -7.29 -11.77
C ARG A 196 0.47 -8.76 -11.49
N GLU A 197 1.30 -9.65 -12.00
CA GLU A 197 1.32 -11.04 -11.52
C GLU A 197 2.00 -11.10 -10.17
N MET A 198 1.42 -11.87 -9.25
CA MET A 198 2.07 -12.12 -7.96
C MET A 198 3.15 -13.19 -8.12
N PRO A 199 4.32 -13.02 -7.49
CA PRO A 199 5.39 -13.99 -7.52
C PRO A 199 5.03 -15.32 -6.85
#